data_07a7e0fe510da681d76c920f67aa5d1d
#
_entry.id   07a7e0fe510da681d76c920f67aa5d1d
#
_cell.length_a   1.000
_cell.length_b   1.000
_cell.length_c   1.000
_cell.angle_alpha   90.00
_cell.angle_beta   90.00
_cell.angle_gamma   90.00
#
_symmetry.space_group_name_H-M   'P 1'
#
loop_
_entity.id
_entity.type
_entity.pdbx_description
1 polymer ?
#
loop_
_entity_poly.entity_id
_entity_poly.type
_entity_poly.pdbx_seq_one_letter_code
_entity_poly.pdbx_strand_id
1 'polypeptide(L)'
;MGELIFKDPWWFIALVVLPLLIWLRGRRRVPVLLVPFVAAWHRPSITTLSRWPASIAILGLILIVAALARPQRVEDKHEVNTKGYDIMLAIDLSGSMQAEDYENHRGPVNRLQAIKPVIQAFINDRPTDRIGVVLFAGRAYTMAPLTFDHDWLERQIERISIGLIVEDGTALGDGLGIALTRLEQTARQKDGQRQGAFVVLLTDGANNQGSLQPQQAADIAKARNVPVYTIGAGRSGIVPMPVFDDAGNRVGMRRVVSDLDENTLFEIANQTGGRYFRAADNDTIKEAFASIDEAKKIEFQSKSYLVRTELFHWVAVPGMVALLFGAILVRSPWRKEST
;
A
#
# COMPACT_ATOMS: atom_id res chain seq x y z
N MET A 1 -16.42 3.84 -15.50
CA MET A 1 -16.27 4.99 -16.43
C MET A 1 -15.87 6.19 -15.59
N GLY A 2 -14.73 6.84 -15.87
CA GLY A 2 -14.28 7.97 -15.06
C GLY A 2 -15.13 9.22 -15.29
N GLU A 3 -15.49 9.92 -14.23
CA GLU A 3 -16.18 11.21 -14.32
C GLU A 3 -15.25 12.31 -14.82
N LEU A 4 -15.79 13.20 -15.66
CA LEU A 4 -15.06 14.34 -16.20
C LEU A 4 -15.43 15.56 -15.35
N ILE A 5 -14.45 16.10 -14.62
CA ILE A 5 -14.64 17.24 -13.71
C ILE A 5 -13.72 18.38 -14.16
N PHE A 6 -14.23 19.61 -14.08
CA PHE A 6 -13.42 20.81 -14.29
C PHE A 6 -12.90 21.30 -12.94
N LYS A 7 -11.57 21.40 -12.80
CA LYS A 7 -10.95 21.86 -11.56
C LYS A 7 -11.20 23.34 -11.30
N ASP A 8 -11.15 24.17 -12.36
CA ASP A 8 -11.25 25.63 -12.28
C ASP A 8 -12.38 26.16 -13.17
N PRO A 9 -13.66 25.85 -12.87
CA PRO A 9 -14.80 26.18 -13.74
C PRO A 9 -15.03 27.70 -13.90
N TRP A 10 -14.44 28.52 -13.02
CA TRP A 10 -14.55 29.97 -13.07
C TRP A 10 -14.02 30.57 -14.38
N TRP A 11 -13.12 29.88 -15.09
CA TRP A 11 -12.61 30.32 -16.38
C TRP A 11 -13.70 30.43 -17.45
N PHE A 12 -14.82 29.72 -17.33
CA PHE A 12 -15.95 29.86 -18.25
C PHE A 12 -16.59 31.24 -18.21
N ILE A 13 -16.41 32.01 -17.12
CA ILE A 13 -16.85 33.41 -17.04
C ILE A 13 -16.17 34.25 -18.14
N ALA A 14 -14.95 33.91 -18.57
CA ALA A 14 -14.25 34.59 -19.66
C ALA A 14 -15.00 34.52 -20.96
N LEU A 15 -15.79 33.46 -21.24
CA LEU A 15 -16.62 33.35 -22.43
C LEU A 15 -17.75 34.39 -22.49
N VAL A 16 -18.17 34.90 -21.34
CA VAL A 16 -19.20 35.96 -21.23
C VAL A 16 -18.55 37.34 -21.20
N VAL A 17 -17.46 37.48 -20.43
CA VAL A 17 -16.76 38.75 -20.24
C VAL A 17 -16.09 39.26 -21.55
N LEU A 18 -15.45 38.35 -22.29
CA LEU A 18 -14.75 38.73 -23.53
C LEU A 18 -15.68 39.32 -24.60
N PRO A 19 -16.82 38.71 -24.98
CA PRO A 19 -17.76 39.30 -25.90
C PRO A 19 -18.32 40.64 -25.41
N LEU A 20 -18.59 40.77 -24.11
CA LEU A 20 -19.06 41.99 -23.49
C LEU A 20 -18.04 43.13 -23.64
N LEU A 21 -16.75 42.85 -23.39
CA LEU A 21 -15.66 43.81 -23.54
C LEU A 21 -15.49 44.23 -25.00
N ILE A 22 -15.58 43.28 -25.93
CA ILE A 22 -15.51 43.58 -27.38
C ILE A 22 -16.68 44.48 -27.79
N TRP A 23 -17.89 44.19 -27.31
CA TRP A 23 -19.07 44.99 -27.60
C TRP A 23 -18.98 46.42 -27.01
N LEU A 24 -18.49 46.56 -25.77
CA LEU A 24 -18.26 47.87 -25.14
C LEU A 24 -17.18 48.68 -25.86
N ARG A 25 -16.10 48.01 -26.35
CA ARG A 25 -15.04 48.65 -27.12
C ARG A 25 -15.54 49.09 -28.48
N GLY A 26 -16.41 48.33 -29.13
CA GLY A 26 -17.03 48.69 -30.41
C GLY A 26 -17.94 49.93 -30.36
N ARG A 27 -18.45 50.27 -29.15
CA ARG A 27 -19.23 51.50 -28.92
C ARG A 27 -18.40 52.77 -28.80
N ARG A 28 -17.08 52.67 -28.56
CA ARG A 28 -16.21 53.85 -28.55
C ARG A 28 -16.02 54.34 -29.98
N ARG A 29 -16.51 55.56 -30.28
CA ARG A 29 -16.31 56.22 -31.56
C ARG A 29 -14.81 56.33 -31.82
N VAL A 30 -14.32 55.68 -32.86
CA VAL A 30 -12.94 55.88 -33.34
C VAL A 30 -12.83 57.31 -33.80
N PRO A 31 -11.82 58.10 -33.39
CA PRO A 31 -11.65 59.46 -33.92
C PRO A 31 -11.44 59.36 -35.45
N VAL A 32 -12.37 59.91 -36.20
CA VAL A 32 -12.27 60.00 -37.68
C VAL A 32 -11.34 61.12 -38.00
N LEU A 33 -10.16 60.79 -38.50
CA LEU A 33 -9.27 61.76 -39.08
C LEU A 33 -9.81 62.10 -40.54
N LEU A 34 -10.38 63.27 -40.67
CA LEU A 34 -10.80 63.80 -41.96
C LEU A 34 -9.54 64.29 -42.71
N VAL A 35 -9.03 63.46 -43.65
CA VAL A 35 -7.94 63.82 -44.50
C VAL A 35 -8.55 64.30 -45.85
N PRO A 36 -8.42 65.58 -46.23
CA PRO A 36 -8.89 66.06 -47.49
C PRO A 36 -8.04 65.43 -48.63
N PHE A 37 -8.68 65.05 -49.76
CA PHE A 37 -8.07 64.44 -50.91
C PHE A 37 -7.72 62.94 -50.88
N VAL A 38 -8.34 62.11 -50.07
CA VAL A 38 -8.14 60.68 -50.09
C VAL A 38 -8.59 60.01 -51.40
N ALA A 39 -9.51 60.59 -52.10
CA ALA A 39 -10.05 60.02 -53.34
C ALA A 39 -9.00 59.83 -54.46
N ALA A 40 -7.90 60.58 -54.41
CA ALA A 40 -6.80 60.46 -55.38
C ALA A 40 -5.76 59.39 -55.05
N TRP A 41 -5.77 58.86 -53.79
CA TRP A 41 -4.73 58.00 -53.30
C TRP A 41 -5.18 56.55 -52.93
N HIS A 42 -6.48 56.37 -52.74
CA HIS A 42 -6.97 55.01 -52.39
C HIS A 42 -8.41 54.83 -52.92
N ARG A 43 -8.60 53.81 -53.75
CA ARG A 43 -9.93 53.28 -53.98
C ARG A 43 -10.34 52.52 -52.72
N PRO A 44 -11.49 52.78 -52.03
CA PRO A 44 -11.91 52.04 -50.92
C PRO A 44 -12.28 50.62 -51.37
N SER A 45 -11.40 49.66 -51.19
CA SER A 45 -11.78 48.26 -51.33
C SER A 45 -12.69 47.88 -50.15
N ILE A 46 -13.98 47.68 -50.44
CA ILE A 46 -14.90 47.11 -49.49
C ILE A 46 -14.51 45.65 -49.34
N THR A 47 -13.58 45.38 -48.41
CA THR A 47 -13.21 44.02 -48.05
C THR A 47 -14.37 43.43 -47.26
N THR A 48 -15.18 42.61 -47.91
CA THR A 48 -16.13 41.73 -47.17
C THR A 48 -15.34 40.82 -46.27
N LEU A 49 -15.38 41.10 -45.00
CA LEU A 49 -14.69 40.29 -43.99
C LEU A 49 -15.27 38.87 -44.04
N SER A 50 -14.56 37.95 -44.68
CA SER A 50 -14.99 36.52 -44.64
C SER A 50 -15.15 36.07 -43.20
N ARG A 51 -16.34 35.64 -42.83
CA ARG A 51 -16.68 35.31 -41.43
C ARG A 51 -16.05 34.00 -40.96
N TRP A 52 -15.67 33.12 -41.88
CA TRP A 52 -15.17 31.78 -41.52
C TRP A 52 -13.78 31.78 -40.82
N PRO A 53 -12.76 32.64 -41.17
CA PRO A 53 -11.54 32.68 -40.39
C PRO A 53 -11.77 33.21 -38.97
N ALA A 54 -12.68 34.17 -38.80
CA ALA A 54 -13.05 34.66 -37.50
C ALA A 54 -13.76 33.57 -36.63
N SER A 55 -14.59 32.76 -37.28
CA SER A 55 -15.25 31.64 -36.58
C SER A 55 -14.24 30.61 -36.10
N ILE A 56 -13.19 30.31 -36.85
CA ILE A 56 -12.10 29.40 -36.43
C ILE A 56 -11.33 30.00 -35.24
N ALA A 57 -11.02 31.29 -35.28
CA ALA A 57 -10.35 31.95 -34.17
C ALA A 57 -11.21 31.96 -32.87
N ILE A 58 -12.51 32.18 -33.00
CA ILE A 58 -13.46 32.11 -31.88
C ILE A 58 -13.51 30.71 -31.32
N LEU A 59 -13.59 29.67 -32.15
CA LEU A 59 -13.55 28.28 -31.73
C LEU A 59 -12.26 27.97 -30.96
N GLY A 60 -11.11 28.44 -31.50
CA GLY A 60 -9.83 28.29 -30.80
C GLY A 60 -9.81 28.97 -29.45
N LEU A 61 -10.41 30.13 -29.29
CA LEU A 61 -10.54 30.84 -28.02
C LEU A 61 -11.42 30.07 -27.00
N ILE A 62 -12.54 29.54 -27.47
CA ILE A 62 -13.42 28.71 -26.66
C ILE A 62 -12.67 27.46 -26.13
N LEU A 63 -11.93 26.79 -27.00
CA LEU A 63 -11.12 25.64 -26.63
C LEU A 63 -10.03 26.01 -25.62
N ILE A 64 -9.38 27.15 -25.75
CA ILE A 64 -8.38 27.61 -24.77
C ILE A 64 -9.03 27.90 -23.43
N VAL A 65 -10.19 28.55 -23.40
CA VAL A 65 -10.92 28.78 -22.14
C VAL A 65 -11.34 27.44 -21.48
N ALA A 66 -11.79 26.47 -22.29
CA ALA A 66 -12.09 25.13 -21.80
C ALA A 66 -10.83 24.41 -21.28
N ALA A 67 -9.68 24.62 -21.89
CA ALA A 67 -8.40 24.07 -21.40
C ALA A 67 -7.97 24.72 -20.08
N LEU A 68 -8.16 26.03 -19.91
CA LEU A 68 -7.88 26.77 -18.68
C LEU A 68 -8.80 26.34 -17.53
N ALA A 69 -10.01 25.87 -17.85
CA ALA A 69 -10.92 25.27 -16.86
C ALA A 69 -10.38 23.93 -16.30
N ARG A 70 -9.23 23.41 -16.83
CA ARG A 70 -8.52 22.20 -16.40
C ARG A 70 -9.44 20.99 -16.31
N PRO A 71 -9.88 20.45 -17.47
CA PRO A 71 -10.63 19.19 -17.47
C PRO A 71 -9.77 18.06 -16.92
N GLN A 72 -10.28 17.35 -15.91
CA GLN A 72 -9.63 16.22 -15.26
C GLN A 72 -10.55 15.00 -15.36
N ARG A 73 -9.97 13.87 -15.66
CA ARG A 73 -10.65 12.58 -15.54
C ARG A 73 -10.36 12.03 -14.15
N VAL A 74 -11.39 11.85 -13.36
CA VAL A 74 -11.32 11.21 -12.05
C VAL A 74 -11.69 9.76 -12.24
N GLU A 75 -10.73 8.87 -12.03
CA GLU A 75 -11.02 7.45 -11.95
C GLU A 75 -11.35 7.12 -10.49
N ASP A 76 -12.61 6.83 -10.28
CA ASP A 76 -13.10 6.34 -8.98
C ASP A 76 -12.58 4.91 -8.79
N LYS A 77 -11.50 4.76 -8.06
CA LYS A 77 -11.16 3.45 -7.51
C LYS A 77 -12.05 3.26 -6.30
N HIS A 78 -13.01 2.37 -6.40
CA HIS A 78 -13.89 1.95 -5.34
C HIS A 78 -13.14 1.88 -4.00
N GLU A 79 -13.64 2.60 -3.00
CA GLU A 79 -13.28 2.37 -1.61
C GLU A 79 -13.66 0.93 -1.26
N VAL A 80 -12.66 0.06 -1.27
CA VAL A 80 -12.84 -1.27 -0.70
C VAL A 80 -12.75 -1.08 0.82
N ASN A 81 -13.88 -0.91 1.46
CA ASN A 81 -13.99 -0.99 2.92
C ASN A 81 -13.71 -2.45 3.33
N THR A 82 -12.46 -2.78 3.51
CA THR A 82 -12.04 -4.10 3.97
C THR A 82 -11.96 -4.08 5.50
N LYS A 83 -12.74 -4.95 6.16
CA LYS A 83 -12.63 -5.22 7.59
C LYS A 83 -11.55 -6.28 7.79
N GLY A 84 -10.54 -6.00 8.60
CA GLY A 84 -9.45 -6.94 8.84
C GLY A 84 -8.53 -6.49 9.99
N TYR A 85 -7.48 -7.27 10.23
CA TYR A 85 -6.47 -7.04 11.26
C TYR A 85 -5.11 -6.66 10.68
N ASP A 86 -4.30 -6.01 11.53
CA ASP A 86 -2.86 -5.93 11.36
C ASP A 86 -2.21 -7.05 12.17
N ILE A 87 -1.67 -8.05 11.54
CA ILE A 87 -1.11 -9.24 12.19
C ILE A 87 0.40 -9.29 11.97
N MET A 88 1.16 -9.39 13.06
CA MET A 88 2.58 -9.69 12.97
C MET A 88 2.83 -11.13 13.46
N LEU A 89 3.39 -11.95 12.58
CA LEU A 89 3.87 -13.28 12.92
C LEU A 89 5.33 -13.17 13.35
N ALA A 90 5.66 -13.55 14.58
CA ALA A 90 7.03 -13.67 15.08
C ALA A 90 7.37 -15.15 15.15
N ILE A 91 8.26 -15.62 14.27
CA ILE A 91 8.56 -17.03 14.05
C ILE A 91 9.99 -17.32 14.51
N ASP A 92 10.13 -18.28 15.37
CA ASP A 92 11.41 -18.79 15.86
C ASP A 92 12.12 -19.64 14.79
N LEU A 93 13.39 -19.36 14.56
CA LEU A 93 14.30 -20.11 13.68
C LEU A 93 15.51 -20.63 14.43
N SER A 94 15.47 -20.69 15.76
CA SER A 94 16.55 -21.23 16.60
C SER A 94 16.85 -22.69 16.26
N GLY A 95 18.02 -23.15 16.67
CA GLY A 95 18.47 -24.51 16.41
C GLY A 95 17.54 -25.60 16.96
N SER A 96 16.79 -25.32 18.05
CA SER A 96 15.80 -26.24 18.62
C SER A 96 14.64 -26.57 17.66
N MET A 97 14.29 -25.68 16.76
CA MET A 97 13.27 -25.90 15.72
C MET A 97 13.63 -27.02 14.73
N GLN A 98 14.85 -27.53 14.77
CA GLN A 98 15.29 -28.73 14.01
C GLN A 98 14.78 -30.04 14.60
N ALA A 99 14.26 -30.05 15.84
CA ALA A 99 13.76 -31.28 16.47
C ALA A 99 12.67 -31.93 15.60
N GLU A 100 12.80 -33.25 15.40
CA GLU A 100 11.90 -34.04 14.56
C GLU A 100 10.86 -34.75 15.42
N ASP A 101 10.04 -34.00 16.15
CA ASP A 101 9.00 -34.50 17.04
C ASP A 101 7.57 -34.36 16.47
N TYR A 102 7.44 -33.94 15.22
CA TYR A 102 6.20 -33.97 14.46
C TYR A 102 6.22 -35.08 13.39
N GLU A 103 5.05 -35.44 12.92
CA GLU A 103 4.89 -36.46 11.87
C GLU A 103 4.02 -35.91 10.73
N ASN A 104 4.41 -36.20 9.50
CA ASN A 104 3.58 -36.03 8.31
C ASN A 104 3.41 -37.38 7.59
N HIS A 105 2.67 -37.39 6.49
CA HIS A 105 2.42 -38.60 5.68
C HIS A 105 3.70 -39.29 5.15
N ARG A 106 4.85 -38.61 5.20
CA ARG A 106 6.16 -39.10 4.71
C ARG A 106 7.09 -39.51 5.85
N GLY A 107 6.68 -39.30 7.11
CA GLY A 107 7.47 -39.64 8.29
C GLY A 107 7.75 -38.44 9.20
N PRO A 108 8.74 -38.56 10.11
CA PRO A 108 9.11 -37.48 11.02
C PRO A 108 9.58 -36.24 10.28
N VAL A 109 9.15 -35.07 10.75
CA VAL A 109 9.52 -33.74 10.20
C VAL A 109 9.92 -32.83 11.35
N ASN A 110 10.76 -31.83 11.04
CA ASN A 110 11.12 -30.83 12.03
C ASN A 110 9.97 -29.85 12.32
N ARG A 111 10.06 -29.16 13.46
CA ARG A 111 9.03 -28.23 13.95
C ARG A 111 8.70 -27.16 12.92
N LEU A 112 9.72 -26.55 12.30
CA LEU A 112 9.50 -25.51 11.28
C LEU A 112 8.74 -26.05 10.06
N GLN A 113 9.07 -27.25 9.60
CA GLN A 113 8.39 -27.89 8.45
C GLN A 113 6.94 -28.26 8.78
N ALA A 114 6.65 -28.63 10.02
CA ALA A 114 5.28 -28.91 10.47
C ALA A 114 4.41 -27.64 10.53
N ILE A 115 5.00 -26.51 10.91
CA ILE A 115 4.30 -25.25 11.15
C ILE A 115 4.05 -24.45 9.85
N LYS A 116 4.98 -24.49 8.89
CA LYS A 116 4.85 -23.75 7.62
C LYS A 116 3.51 -23.91 6.91
N PRO A 117 2.99 -25.13 6.68
CA PRO A 117 1.70 -25.32 6.01
C PRO A 117 0.53 -24.70 6.79
N VAL A 118 0.62 -24.68 8.12
CA VAL A 118 -0.42 -24.09 8.97
C VAL A 118 -0.40 -22.57 8.89
N ILE A 119 0.80 -21.96 8.86
CA ILE A 119 0.95 -20.52 8.64
C ILE A 119 0.41 -20.14 7.27
N GLN A 120 0.72 -20.90 6.21
CA GLN A 120 0.20 -20.66 4.88
C GLN A 120 -1.33 -20.73 4.83
N ALA A 121 -1.92 -21.75 5.43
CA ALA A 121 -3.38 -21.86 5.56
C ALA A 121 -3.97 -20.66 6.32
N PHE A 122 -3.34 -20.26 7.43
CA PHE A 122 -3.75 -19.09 8.20
C PHE A 122 -3.72 -17.79 7.39
N ILE A 123 -2.74 -17.61 6.53
CA ILE A 123 -2.64 -16.44 5.64
C ILE A 123 -3.74 -16.47 4.58
N ASN A 124 -3.97 -17.64 3.95
CA ASN A 124 -4.96 -17.81 2.90
C ASN A 124 -6.40 -17.59 3.37
N ASP A 125 -6.69 -17.99 4.61
CA ASP A 125 -8.01 -17.81 5.21
C ASP A 125 -8.33 -16.34 5.56
N ARG A 126 -7.37 -15.41 5.37
CA ARG A 126 -7.47 -13.99 5.77
C ARG A 126 -7.23 -12.98 4.65
N PRO A 127 -7.98 -13.01 3.55
CA PRO A 127 -7.73 -12.15 2.39
C PRO A 127 -7.86 -10.65 2.69
N THR A 128 -8.48 -10.29 3.82
CA THR A 128 -8.73 -8.89 4.21
C THR A 128 -7.73 -8.34 5.23
N ASP A 129 -6.88 -9.20 5.81
CA ASP A 129 -5.93 -8.82 6.84
C ASP A 129 -4.58 -8.41 6.23
N ARG A 130 -3.87 -7.50 6.90
CA ARG A 130 -2.46 -7.26 6.57
C ARG A 130 -1.60 -8.12 7.47
N ILE A 131 -0.72 -8.87 6.86
CA ILE A 131 0.15 -9.79 7.58
C ILE A 131 1.60 -9.41 7.33
N GLY A 132 2.39 -9.34 8.39
CA GLY A 132 3.83 -9.17 8.34
C GLY A 132 4.53 -10.28 9.11
N VAL A 133 5.82 -10.47 8.85
CA VAL A 133 6.61 -11.55 9.46
C VAL A 133 7.93 -11.02 10.00
N VAL A 134 8.19 -11.38 11.25
CA VAL A 134 9.47 -11.23 11.93
C VAL A 134 10.03 -12.63 12.17
N LEU A 135 11.30 -12.82 11.83
CA LEU A 135 12.05 -14.04 12.13
C LEU A 135 13.03 -13.75 13.25
N PHE A 136 13.20 -14.68 14.18
CA PHE A 136 14.18 -14.54 15.24
C PHE A 136 14.87 -15.85 15.56
N ALA A 137 16.11 -15.76 15.99
CA ALA A 137 16.94 -16.78 16.62
C ALA A 137 17.80 -16.06 17.67
N GLY A 138 19.13 -16.08 17.63
CA GLY A 138 19.97 -15.22 18.49
C GLY A 138 19.76 -13.71 18.26
N ARG A 139 19.19 -13.32 17.13
CA ARG A 139 18.72 -11.97 16.76
C ARG A 139 17.38 -12.02 16.05
N ALA A 140 16.70 -10.86 15.99
CA ALA A 140 15.42 -10.73 15.33
C ALA A 140 15.50 -9.78 14.11
N TYR A 141 14.81 -10.17 13.01
CA TYR A 141 14.78 -9.45 11.74
C TYR A 141 13.37 -9.40 11.17
N THR A 142 13.03 -8.28 10.53
CA THR A 142 11.80 -8.19 9.75
C THR A 142 11.99 -8.85 8.39
N MET A 143 11.33 -9.97 8.15
CA MET A 143 11.32 -10.64 6.85
C MET A 143 10.34 -9.96 5.90
N ALA A 144 9.14 -9.68 6.36
CA ALA A 144 8.09 -9.04 5.59
C ALA A 144 7.40 -7.93 6.40
N PRO A 145 7.28 -6.71 5.87
CA PRO A 145 6.42 -5.69 6.46
C PRO A 145 4.95 -6.09 6.31
N LEU A 146 4.05 -5.38 7.00
CA LEU A 146 2.61 -5.57 6.84
C LEU A 146 2.16 -5.37 5.39
N THR A 147 1.62 -6.43 4.79
CA THR A 147 1.19 -6.45 3.38
C THR A 147 -0.16 -7.14 3.19
N PHE A 148 -0.86 -6.78 2.10
CA PHE A 148 -2.01 -7.51 1.58
C PHE A 148 -1.62 -8.49 0.45
N ASP A 149 -0.34 -8.48 0.02
CA ASP A 149 0.15 -9.41 -1.00
C ASP A 149 0.49 -10.76 -0.36
N HIS A 150 -0.54 -11.56 -0.15
CA HIS A 150 -0.43 -12.86 0.50
C HIS A 150 0.30 -13.87 -0.37
N ASP A 151 0.14 -13.81 -1.69
CA ASP A 151 0.86 -14.68 -2.63
C ASP A 151 2.38 -14.46 -2.55
N TRP A 152 2.79 -13.21 -2.44
CA TRP A 152 4.21 -12.88 -2.22
C TRP A 152 4.67 -13.38 -0.85
N LEU A 153 3.87 -13.18 0.19
CA LEU A 153 4.20 -13.57 1.56
C LEU A 153 4.38 -15.08 1.69
N GLU A 154 3.52 -15.88 1.06
CA GLU A 154 3.63 -17.35 1.02
C GLU A 154 4.94 -17.80 0.39
N ARG A 155 5.30 -17.21 -0.75
CA ARG A 155 6.58 -17.50 -1.40
C ARG A 155 7.79 -17.19 -0.51
N GLN A 156 7.67 -16.16 0.35
CA GLN A 156 8.72 -15.86 1.33
C GLN A 156 8.76 -16.92 2.44
N ILE A 157 7.61 -17.35 2.96
CA ILE A 157 7.51 -18.37 4.01
C ILE A 157 8.07 -19.72 3.54
N GLU A 158 7.85 -20.09 2.29
CA GLU A 158 8.45 -21.30 1.73
C GLU A 158 9.99 -21.30 1.80
N ARG A 159 10.61 -20.14 1.62
CA ARG A 159 12.07 -19.96 1.63
C ARG A 159 12.68 -19.93 3.02
N ILE A 160 11.89 -19.80 4.08
CA ILE A 160 12.38 -19.81 5.46
C ILE A 160 13.04 -21.16 5.72
N SER A 161 14.24 -21.15 6.28
CA SER A 161 14.96 -22.32 6.72
C SER A 161 15.69 -22.05 8.03
N ILE A 162 15.87 -23.08 8.81
CA ILE A 162 16.70 -23.00 10.01
C ILE A 162 18.14 -22.72 9.57
N GLY A 163 18.84 -21.84 10.28
CA GLY A 163 20.17 -21.36 9.88
C GLY A 163 20.16 -20.16 8.93
N LEU A 164 18.98 -19.63 8.57
CA LEU A 164 18.88 -18.36 7.84
C LEU A 164 19.44 -17.19 8.67
N ILE A 165 19.29 -17.27 9.98
CA ILE A 165 19.90 -16.37 10.98
C ILE A 165 21.13 -17.07 11.51
N VAL A 166 22.30 -16.45 11.36
CA VAL A 166 23.60 -17.04 11.73
C VAL A 166 23.80 -17.05 13.24
N GLU A 167 23.26 -16.06 13.93
CA GLU A 167 23.38 -15.95 15.38
C GLU A 167 22.49 -17.02 16.05
N ASP A 168 23.12 -17.93 16.76
CA ASP A 168 22.44 -19.00 17.47
C ASP A 168 21.80 -18.52 18.78
N GLY A 169 20.76 -19.24 19.23
CA GLY A 169 19.98 -18.91 20.43
C GLY A 169 18.57 -18.46 20.12
N THR A 170 17.86 -17.98 21.15
CA THR A 170 16.44 -17.58 21.08
C THR A 170 16.27 -16.20 21.73
N ALA A 171 16.20 -15.15 20.93
CA ALA A 171 15.94 -13.76 21.34
C ALA A 171 14.44 -13.42 21.24
N LEU A 172 13.62 -14.09 22.07
CA LEU A 172 12.16 -13.99 22.06
C LEU A 172 11.67 -12.55 22.32
N GLY A 173 12.27 -11.87 23.30
CA GLY A 173 11.93 -10.49 23.64
C GLY A 173 12.22 -9.54 22.48
N ASP A 174 13.35 -9.69 21.79
CA ASP A 174 13.69 -8.88 20.61
C ASP A 174 12.72 -9.18 19.45
N GLY A 175 12.36 -10.45 19.23
CA GLY A 175 11.37 -10.85 18.22
C GLY A 175 10.02 -10.16 18.43
N LEU A 176 9.52 -10.21 19.65
CA LEU A 176 8.27 -9.52 20.02
C LEU A 176 8.42 -7.99 19.92
N GLY A 177 9.54 -7.42 20.37
CA GLY A 177 9.82 -5.99 20.32
C GLY A 177 9.84 -5.44 18.89
N ILE A 178 10.45 -6.16 17.93
CA ILE A 178 10.45 -5.79 16.51
C ILE A 178 9.03 -5.89 15.93
N ALA A 179 8.29 -6.96 16.23
CA ALA A 179 6.91 -7.11 15.79
C ALA A 179 6.04 -5.94 16.24
N LEU A 180 6.12 -5.55 17.50
CA LEU A 180 5.40 -4.39 18.06
C LEU A 180 5.82 -3.07 17.40
N THR A 181 7.11 -2.91 17.10
CA THR A 181 7.63 -1.71 16.43
C THR A 181 7.10 -1.58 15.01
N ARG A 182 7.02 -2.70 14.26
CA ARG A 182 6.44 -2.69 12.91
C ARG A 182 4.95 -2.37 12.92
N LEU A 183 4.22 -2.92 13.87
CA LEU A 183 2.84 -2.54 14.09
C LEU A 183 2.70 -1.04 14.39
N GLU A 184 3.52 -0.45 15.22
CA GLU A 184 3.47 0.97 15.57
C GLU A 184 3.81 1.89 14.40
N GLN A 185 4.83 1.57 13.64
CA GLN A 185 5.21 2.36 12.45
C GLN A 185 4.06 2.52 11.47
N THR A 186 3.29 1.45 11.26
CA THR A 186 2.13 1.47 10.38
C THR A 186 0.95 2.25 10.99
N ALA A 187 0.79 2.27 12.32
CA ALA A 187 -0.26 3.05 12.99
C ALA A 187 -0.02 4.56 12.89
N ARG A 188 1.22 5.00 13.08
CA ARG A 188 1.61 6.42 12.98
C ARG A 188 1.30 7.02 11.60
N GLN A 189 1.30 6.20 10.55
CA GLN A 189 0.91 6.61 9.21
C GLN A 189 -0.61 6.83 9.05
N LYS A 190 -1.43 6.41 10.02
CA LYS A 190 -2.90 6.37 9.97
C LYS A 190 -3.60 7.03 11.17
N ASP A 191 -3.11 8.15 11.69
CA ASP A 191 -3.73 8.91 12.81
C ASP A 191 -3.84 8.20 14.18
N GLY A 192 -2.93 7.31 14.51
CA GLY A 192 -2.54 7.06 15.91
C GLY A 192 -3.38 6.09 16.74
N GLN A 193 -4.59 5.70 16.36
CA GLN A 193 -5.37 4.71 17.12
C GLN A 193 -5.48 3.38 16.38
N ARG A 194 -4.94 2.32 17.01
CA ARG A 194 -5.08 0.94 16.54
C ARG A 194 -6.17 0.23 17.30
N GLN A 195 -7.20 -0.12 16.60
CA GLN A 195 -8.13 -1.14 17.03
C GLN A 195 -7.97 -2.32 16.07
N GLY A 196 -7.62 -3.52 16.63
CA GLY A 196 -7.54 -4.75 15.85
C GLY A 196 -6.17 -5.12 15.27
N ALA A 197 -5.09 -4.80 16.00
CA ALA A 197 -3.76 -5.34 15.72
C ALA A 197 -3.39 -6.38 16.79
N PHE A 198 -2.66 -7.43 16.40
CA PHE A 198 -2.14 -8.41 17.35
C PHE A 198 -0.86 -9.08 16.84
N VAL A 199 -0.14 -9.71 17.74
CA VAL A 199 1.05 -10.51 17.42
C VAL A 199 0.75 -11.97 17.66
N VAL A 200 1.22 -12.85 16.76
CA VAL A 200 1.30 -14.28 16.98
C VAL A 200 2.78 -14.64 17.15
N LEU A 201 3.17 -15.02 18.34
CA LEU A 201 4.52 -15.42 18.68
C LEU A 201 4.62 -16.93 18.70
N LEU A 202 5.49 -17.49 17.86
CA LEU A 202 5.68 -18.91 17.70
C LEU A 202 7.12 -19.27 18.05
N THR A 203 7.32 -20.10 19.08
CA THR A 203 8.63 -20.53 19.57
C THR A 203 8.54 -21.93 20.17
N ASP A 204 9.69 -22.60 20.25
CA ASP A 204 9.84 -23.91 20.88
C ASP A 204 10.84 -23.90 22.05
N GLY A 205 11.41 -22.73 22.36
CA GLY A 205 12.48 -22.59 23.34
C GLY A 205 12.26 -21.55 24.41
N ALA A 206 13.14 -21.57 25.39
CA ALA A 206 13.29 -20.53 26.40
C ALA A 206 14.12 -19.36 25.85
N ASN A 207 13.82 -18.13 26.30
CA ASN A 207 14.64 -16.97 25.96
C ASN A 207 16.04 -17.08 26.58
N ASN A 208 17.06 -17.07 25.74
CA ASN A 208 18.46 -17.18 26.18
C ASN A 208 19.39 -16.13 25.54
N GLN A 209 18.88 -15.32 24.63
CA GLN A 209 19.60 -14.26 23.90
C GLN A 209 18.69 -13.03 23.78
N GLY A 210 19.26 -11.94 23.23
CA GLY A 210 18.57 -10.70 22.96
C GLY A 210 18.83 -9.61 23.98
N SER A 211 18.52 -8.38 23.61
CA SER A 211 18.69 -7.19 24.46
C SER A 211 17.43 -6.88 25.28
N LEU A 212 16.27 -7.23 24.76
CA LEU A 212 14.97 -7.03 25.41
C LEU A 212 14.51 -8.31 26.09
N GLN A 213 14.16 -8.24 27.37
CA GLN A 213 13.59 -9.39 28.09
C GLN A 213 12.14 -9.62 27.66
N PRO A 214 11.65 -10.88 27.62
CA PRO A 214 10.28 -11.22 27.25
C PRO A 214 9.20 -10.44 28.01
N GLN A 215 9.37 -10.29 29.32
CA GLN A 215 8.45 -9.54 30.17
C GLN A 215 8.40 -8.05 29.82
N GLN A 216 9.55 -7.44 29.52
CA GLN A 216 9.61 -6.05 29.07
C GLN A 216 8.89 -5.85 27.73
N ALA A 217 9.05 -6.82 26.81
CA ALA A 217 8.31 -6.81 25.55
C ALA A 217 6.79 -6.95 25.77
N ALA A 218 6.37 -7.78 26.73
CA ALA A 218 4.97 -7.92 27.11
C ALA A 218 4.41 -6.64 27.74
N ASP A 219 5.17 -5.94 28.57
CA ASP A 219 4.80 -4.63 29.14
C ASP A 219 4.57 -3.59 28.03
N ILE A 220 5.44 -3.57 27.03
CA ILE A 220 5.29 -2.70 25.84
C ILE A 220 4.01 -3.07 25.08
N ALA A 221 3.75 -4.34 24.85
CA ALA A 221 2.55 -4.81 24.16
C ALA A 221 1.28 -4.40 24.90
N LYS A 222 1.25 -4.60 26.22
CA LYS A 222 0.16 -4.19 27.11
C LYS A 222 -0.07 -2.67 27.07
N ALA A 223 0.99 -1.88 27.20
CA ALA A 223 0.91 -0.42 27.15
C ALA A 223 0.35 0.09 25.81
N ARG A 224 0.54 -0.66 24.73
CA ARG A 224 0.03 -0.38 23.39
C ARG A 224 -1.32 -1.02 23.08
N ASN A 225 -1.92 -1.74 24.02
CA ASN A 225 -3.15 -2.53 23.81
C ASN A 225 -3.06 -3.48 22.61
N VAL A 226 -1.91 -4.14 22.43
CA VAL A 226 -1.68 -5.14 21.38
C VAL A 226 -1.68 -6.52 22.01
N PRO A 227 -2.74 -7.35 21.82
CA PRO A 227 -2.75 -8.73 22.30
C PRO A 227 -1.63 -9.54 21.66
N VAL A 228 -1.00 -10.41 22.44
CA VAL A 228 0.02 -11.35 21.98
C VAL A 228 -0.50 -12.77 22.19
N TYR A 229 -0.74 -13.46 21.08
CA TYR A 229 -1.04 -14.89 21.10
C TYR A 229 0.28 -15.66 21.03
N THR A 230 0.50 -16.56 21.96
CA THR A 230 1.73 -17.33 22.04
C THR A 230 1.47 -18.78 21.69
N ILE A 231 2.28 -19.36 20.83
CA ILE A 231 2.20 -20.75 20.40
C ILE A 231 3.52 -21.43 20.74
N GLY A 232 3.47 -22.35 21.71
CA GLY A 232 4.61 -23.17 22.08
C GLY A 232 4.68 -24.42 21.20
N ALA A 233 5.69 -24.54 20.37
CA ALA A 233 5.88 -25.63 19.42
C ALA A 233 6.62 -26.82 20.03
N GLY A 234 6.18 -28.03 19.70
CA GLY A 234 6.87 -29.27 20.08
C GLY A 234 6.35 -29.99 21.32
N ARG A 235 6.90 -31.17 21.52
CA ARG A 235 6.54 -32.05 22.67
C ARG A 235 7.43 -31.74 23.86
N SER A 236 6.91 -31.92 25.06
CA SER A 236 7.73 -31.90 26.29
C SER A 236 8.54 -33.19 26.41
N GLY A 237 9.72 -33.06 27.03
CA GLY A 237 10.56 -34.18 27.36
C GLY A 237 11.65 -34.45 26.35
N ILE A 238 12.02 -35.70 26.13
CA ILE A 238 13.14 -36.06 25.25
C ILE A 238 12.65 -36.15 23.81
N VAL A 239 13.21 -35.32 22.96
CA VAL A 239 12.90 -35.24 21.51
C VAL A 239 14.08 -35.64 20.65
N PRO A 240 13.85 -36.26 19.48
CA PRO A 240 14.90 -36.57 18.51
C PRO A 240 15.35 -35.30 17.78
N MET A 241 16.66 -35.12 17.71
CA MET A 241 17.28 -33.97 17.03
C MET A 241 18.34 -34.47 16.04
N PRO A 242 18.27 -34.08 14.76
CA PRO A 242 19.28 -34.48 13.78
C PRO A 242 20.63 -33.84 14.09
N VAL A 243 21.70 -34.59 13.77
CA VAL A 243 23.08 -34.10 13.86
C VAL A 243 23.63 -33.99 12.45
N PHE A 244 24.21 -32.85 12.14
CA PHE A 244 24.81 -32.56 10.85
C PHE A 244 26.34 -32.44 10.98
N ASP A 245 27.08 -32.82 9.93
CA ASP A 245 28.50 -32.56 9.82
C ASP A 245 28.78 -31.12 9.32
N ASP A 246 30.06 -30.75 9.24
CA ASP A 246 30.47 -29.41 8.77
C ASP A 246 30.10 -29.16 7.27
N ALA A 247 29.80 -30.23 6.53
CA ALA A 247 29.36 -30.17 5.13
C ALA A 247 27.81 -30.06 5.01
N GLY A 248 27.08 -30.08 6.15
CA GLY A 248 25.64 -30.04 6.19
C GLY A 248 24.93 -31.36 5.92
N ASN A 249 25.65 -32.50 5.91
CA ASN A 249 25.05 -33.81 5.76
C ASN A 249 24.58 -34.36 7.11
N ARG A 250 23.43 -35.01 7.12
CA ARG A 250 22.91 -35.66 8.31
C ARG A 250 23.74 -36.88 8.65
N VAL A 251 24.41 -36.85 9.78
CA VAL A 251 25.27 -37.94 10.25
C VAL A 251 24.68 -38.82 11.35
N GLY A 252 23.55 -38.37 11.94
CA GLY A 252 22.90 -39.13 13.02
C GLY A 252 21.74 -38.43 13.66
N MET A 253 21.30 -39.01 14.80
CA MET A 253 20.26 -38.47 15.66
C MET A 253 20.76 -38.46 17.08
N ARG A 254 20.51 -37.38 17.80
CA ARG A 254 20.69 -37.33 19.26
C ARG A 254 19.35 -37.10 19.95
N ARG A 255 19.26 -37.50 21.18
CA ARG A 255 18.13 -37.21 22.05
C ARG A 255 18.45 -36.00 22.90
N VAL A 256 17.56 -34.99 22.83
CA VAL A 256 17.70 -33.72 23.55
C VAL A 256 16.46 -33.49 24.39
N VAL A 257 16.62 -32.88 25.56
CA VAL A 257 15.47 -32.44 26.37
C VAL A 257 14.92 -31.17 25.73
N SER A 258 13.61 -31.13 25.44
CA SER A 258 12.93 -29.95 24.95
C SER A 258 12.83 -28.90 26.06
N ASP A 259 13.34 -27.70 25.79
CA ASP A 259 13.48 -26.60 26.76
C ASP A 259 12.40 -25.52 26.57
N LEU A 260 11.16 -25.96 26.32
CA LEU A 260 10.03 -25.04 26.12
C LEU A 260 9.62 -24.41 27.46
N ASP A 261 9.74 -23.11 27.58
CA ASP A 261 9.30 -22.33 28.73
C ASP A 261 7.83 -21.90 28.57
N GLU A 262 6.92 -22.83 28.86
CA GLU A 262 5.49 -22.61 28.79
C GLU A 262 5.01 -21.50 29.75
N ASN A 263 5.66 -21.35 30.90
CA ASN A 263 5.26 -20.35 31.90
C ASN A 263 5.47 -18.92 31.32
N THR A 264 6.62 -18.64 30.78
CA THR A 264 6.90 -17.33 30.12
C THR A 264 5.92 -17.05 29.01
N LEU A 265 5.63 -18.01 28.12
CA LEU A 265 4.67 -17.86 27.04
C LEU A 265 3.24 -17.61 27.53
N PHE A 266 2.83 -18.31 28.57
CA PHE A 266 1.54 -18.12 29.22
C PHE A 266 1.43 -16.73 29.88
N GLU A 267 2.48 -16.30 30.58
CA GLU A 267 2.53 -14.97 31.21
C GLU A 267 2.42 -13.83 30.16
N ILE A 268 3.18 -13.91 29.08
CA ILE A 268 3.13 -12.92 27.98
C ILE A 268 1.70 -12.84 27.43
N ALA A 269 1.10 -13.98 27.11
CA ALA A 269 -0.25 -14.01 26.55
C ALA A 269 -1.27 -13.42 27.53
N ASN A 270 -1.28 -13.87 28.77
CA ASN A 270 -2.22 -13.43 29.78
C ASN A 270 -2.09 -11.93 30.12
N GLN A 271 -0.86 -11.43 30.25
CA GLN A 271 -0.56 -10.04 30.54
C GLN A 271 -1.03 -9.09 29.44
N THR A 272 -0.99 -9.51 28.18
CA THR A 272 -1.33 -8.71 27.01
C THR A 272 -2.78 -8.88 26.54
N GLY A 273 -3.55 -9.79 27.17
CA GLY A 273 -4.93 -10.06 26.79
C GLY A 273 -5.06 -11.02 25.59
N GLY A 274 -3.99 -11.74 25.26
CA GLY A 274 -3.99 -12.83 24.29
C GLY A 274 -4.27 -14.19 24.94
N ARG A 275 -3.87 -15.27 24.25
CA ARG A 275 -3.98 -16.65 24.75
C ARG A 275 -2.73 -17.45 24.40
N TYR A 276 -2.34 -18.36 25.30
CA TYR A 276 -1.31 -19.36 25.05
C TYR A 276 -1.93 -20.62 24.45
N PHE A 277 -1.26 -21.18 23.46
CA PHE A 277 -1.61 -22.46 22.83
C PHE A 277 -0.40 -23.37 22.81
N ARG A 278 -0.65 -24.63 23.14
CA ARG A 278 0.35 -25.65 22.97
C ARG A 278 0.17 -26.37 21.65
N ALA A 279 1.18 -26.32 20.83
CA ALA A 279 1.22 -26.97 19.51
C ALA A 279 2.02 -28.27 19.61
N ALA A 280 1.43 -29.29 20.19
CA ALA A 280 2.06 -30.63 20.30
C ALA A 280 1.89 -31.46 19.02
N ASP A 281 0.92 -31.11 18.18
CA ASP A 281 0.58 -31.76 16.90
C ASP A 281 -0.05 -30.76 15.93
N ASN A 282 -0.29 -31.21 14.70
CA ASN A 282 -0.84 -30.37 13.64
C ASN A 282 -2.28 -29.90 13.90
N ASP A 283 -3.06 -30.63 14.66
CA ASP A 283 -4.47 -30.29 14.91
C ASP A 283 -4.57 -29.20 15.99
N THR A 284 -3.75 -29.30 17.04
CA THR A 284 -3.66 -28.23 18.05
C THR A 284 -3.14 -26.89 17.49
N ILE A 285 -2.26 -26.92 16.49
CA ILE A 285 -1.85 -25.68 15.79
C ILE A 285 -3.04 -25.05 15.04
N LYS A 286 -3.83 -25.86 14.33
CA LYS A 286 -5.02 -25.36 13.60
C LYS A 286 -6.05 -24.77 14.57
N GLU A 287 -6.31 -25.43 15.71
CA GLU A 287 -7.21 -24.93 16.75
C GLU A 287 -6.71 -23.60 17.35
N ALA A 288 -5.39 -23.46 17.54
CA ALA A 288 -4.79 -22.21 18.00
C ALA A 288 -5.10 -21.06 17.04
N PHE A 289 -4.86 -21.26 15.75
CA PHE A 289 -5.12 -20.24 14.75
C PHE A 289 -6.63 -19.98 14.55
N ALA A 290 -7.49 -20.98 14.63
CA ALA A 290 -8.94 -20.81 14.56
C ALA A 290 -9.49 -19.97 15.73
N SER A 291 -8.95 -20.17 16.95
CA SER A 291 -9.32 -19.37 18.12
C SER A 291 -8.95 -17.89 18.03
N ILE A 292 -7.95 -17.55 17.19
CA ILE A 292 -7.55 -16.17 16.92
C ILE A 292 -8.58 -15.48 16.00
N ASP A 293 -9.37 -16.23 15.22
CA ASP A 293 -10.39 -15.69 14.29
C ASP A 293 -11.58 -15.03 14.99
N GLU A 294 -11.83 -15.34 16.25
CA GLU A 294 -12.94 -14.75 17.01
C GLU A 294 -12.71 -13.27 17.36
N ALA A 295 -11.49 -12.76 17.16
CA ALA A 295 -11.19 -11.38 17.44
C ALA A 295 -11.95 -10.40 16.51
N LYS A 296 -12.22 -9.20 16.98
CA LYS A 296 -13.01 -8.19 16.23
C LYS A 296 -12.26 -7.68 15.01
N LYS A 297 -12.86 -7.79 13.84
CA LYS A 297 -12.35 -7.19 12.60
C LYS A 297 -12.52 -5.67 12.62
N ILE A 298 -11.51 -4.95 12.14
CA ILE A 298 -11.54 -3.50 11.99
C ILE A 298 -11.87 -3.07 10.57
N GLU A 299 -12.42 -1.89 10.46
CA GLU A 299 -12.70 -1.27 9.18
C GLU A 299 -11.45 -0.53 8.69
N PHE A 300 -10.80 -1.06 7.65
CA PHE A 300 -9.73 -0.35 6.96
C PHE A 300 -10.36 0.61 5.95
N GLN A 301 -10.29 1.92 6.22
CA GLN A 301 -10.50 2.92 5.19
C GLN A 301 -9.27 2.93 4.28
N SER A 302 -9.33 2.22 3.17
CA SER A 302 -8.37 2.47 2.11
C SER A 302 -8.65 3.87 1.58
N LYS A 303 -7.78 4.84 1.85
CA LYS A 303 -7.83 6.14 1.16
C LYS A 303 -7.65 5.84 -0.32
N SER A 304 -8.75 5.87 -1.06
CA SER A 304 -8.72 5.89 -2.51
C SER A 304 -7.88 7.09 -2.92
N TYR A 305 -6.68 6.84 -3.44
CA TYR A 305 -5.94 7.88 -4.14
C TYR A 305 -6.68 8.10 -5.45
N LEU A 306 -7.45 9.18 -5.51
CA LEU A 306 -8.05 9.64 -6.76
C LEU A 306 -6.92 10.00 -7.72
N VAL A 307 -6.61 9.10 -8.62
CA VAL A 307 -5.68 9.38 -9.72
C VAL A 307 -6.38 10.35 -10.65
N ARG A 308 -5.99 11.61 -10.57
CA ARG A 308 -6.51 12.67 -11.44
C ARG A 308 -5.60 12.79 -12.66
N THR A 309 -6.10 12.36 -13.80
CA THR A 309 -5.40 12.54 -15.06
C THR A 309 -5.81 13.88 -15.67
N GLU A 310 -4.88 14.79 -15.85
CA GLU A 310 -5.14 16.09 -16.47
C GLU A 310 -5.25 15.96 -17.99
N LEU A 311 -6.36 16.46 -18.54
CA LEU A 311 -6.66 16.40 -19.98
C LEU A 311 -6.51 17.77 -20.68
N PHE A 312 -6.02 18.80 -19.98
CA PHE A 312 -5.96 20.17 -20.52
C PHE A 312 -5.18 20.26 -21.82
N HIS A 313 -4.10 19.51 -21.98
CA HIS A 313 -3.25 19.54 -23.18
C HIS A 313 -3.98 19.02 -24.43
N TRP A 314 -4.90 18.07 -24.30
CA TRP A 314 -5.72 17.56 -25.40
C TRP A 314 -6.71 18.61 -25.93
N VAL A 315 -7.05 19.61 -25.13
CA VAL A 315 -7.94 20.70 -25.49
C VAL A 315 -7.14 21.95 -25.85
N ALA A 316 -6.04 22.24 -25.13
CA ALA A 316 -5.20 23.43 -25.37
C ALA A 316 -4.49 23.39 -26.72
N VAL A 317 -3.93 22.26 -27.13
CA VAL A 317 -3.19 22.15 -28.38
C VAL A 317 -4.08 22.41 -29.60
N PRO A 318 -5.24 21.76 -29.78
CA PRO A 318 -6.17 22.09 -30.85
C PRO A 318 -6.66 23.52 -30.79
N GLY A 319 -6.91 24.06 -29.60
CA GLY A 319 -7.31 25.45 -29.42
C GLY A 319 -6.27 26.45 -29.89
N MET A 320 -5.00 26.22 -29.57
CA MET A 320 -3.88 27.05 -30.01
C MET A 320 -3.68 26.97 -31.51
N VAL A 321 -3.73 25.79 -32.11
CA VAL A 321 -3.63 25.57 -33.55
C VAL A 321 -4.77 26.32 -34.28
N ALA A 322 -6.00 26.19 -33.82
CA ALA A 322 -7.15 26.89 -34.41
C ALA A 322 -7.01 28.42 -34.33
N LEU A 323 -6.52 28.97 -33.22
CA LEU A 323 -6.25 30.40 -33.06
C LEU A 323 -5.18 30.89 -34.02
N LEU A 324 -4.03 30.21 -34.08
CA LEU A 324 -2.93 30.58 -34.97
C LEU A 324 -3.36 30.50 -36.44
N PHE A 325 -4.05 29.42 -36.80
CA PHE A 325 -4.54 29.23 -38.16
C PHE A 325 -5.58 30.29 -38.54
N GLY A 326 -6.53 30.59 -37.66
CA GLY A 326 -7.48 31.69 -37.85
C GLY A 326 -6.80 33.04 -37.99
N ALA A 327 -5.77 33.34 -37.19
CA ALA A 327 -5.00 34.57 -37.26
C ALA A 327 -4.20 34.71 -38.58
N ILE A 328 -3.59 33.60 -39.05
CA ILE A 328 -2.87 33.56 -40.32
C ILE A 328 -3.82 33.80 -41.50
N LEU A 329 -4.99 33.14 -41.49
CA LEU A 329 -5.99 33.29 -42.54
C LEU A 329 -6.58 34.71 -42.62
N VAL A 330 -6.74 35.36 -41.46
CA VAL A 330 -7.17 36.76 -41.42
C VAL A 330 -6.13 37.70 -42.06
N ARG A 331 -4.84 37.38 -41.95
CA ARG A 331 -3.72 38.19 -42.52
C ARG A 331 -3.26 37.73 -43.90
N SER A 332 -3.72 36.61 -44.41
CA SER A 332 -3.28 36.02 -45.65
C SER A 332 -3.68 36.91 -46.87
N PRO A 333 -2.79 37.06 -47.86
CA PRO A 333 -3.09 37.77 -49.13
C PRO A 333 -4.09 37.05 -50.04
N TRP A 334 -4.55 35.86 -49.63
CA TRP A 334 -5.63 35.10 -50.31
C TRP A 334 -7.02 35.71 -50.10
N ARG A 335 -7.09 36.88 -49.52
CA ARG A 335 -8.29 37.71 -49.55
C ARG A 335 -8.55 38.05 -51.05
N LYS A 336 -9.50 37.36 -51.66
CA LYS A 336 -9.96 37.74 -52.98
C LYS A 336 -10.43 39.19 -52.91
N GLU A 337 -9.69 40.09 -53.56
CA GLU A 337 -10.21 41.40 -53.91
C GLU A 337 -11.40 41.11 -54.80
N SER A 338 -12.62 41.33 -54.30
CA SER A 338 -13.79 41.38 -55.18
C SER A 338 -13.68 42.70 -55.98
N THR A 339 -13.21 42.58 -57.19
CA THR A 339 -13.34 43.64 -58.22
C THR A 339 -14.81 43.88 -58.51
#